data_77f8595632cbf2206dfd6dc49c9891d9
#
_entry.id   77f8595632cbf2206dfd6dc49c9891d9
#
_cell.length_a   1.000
_cell.length_b   1.000
_cell.length_c   1.000
_cell.angle_alpha   90.00
_cell.angle_beta   90.00
_cell.angle_gamma   90.00
#
_symmetry.space_group_name_H-M   'P 1'
#
loop_
_entity.id
_entity.type
_entity.pdbx_description
1 polymer ?
#
loop_
_entity_poly.entity_id
_entity_poly.type
_entity_poly.pdbx_seq_one_letter_code
_entity_poly.pdbx_strand_id
1 'polypeptide(L)'
;MIRKEHNEFTRVQLPAALHLTRLGYDYLSATSEEIKNRDYSTNILLSIFKRQFLTFNNYASEADFEREFENIRLELEQDDIGCSFFNRIHADSGYTYINWDNIEENTFHIALEVTCQNGEEEFRPDITVFINGLPLSYIEVKQPDAIRDGKTGINSEKERTKLRFENKKFRRFNNITQLIAISDNLPYDDSQGQQFQGSFYCSNAYSGTKFNSFKEEQERQVQSSLSSLTEEMIDLVLKDVNRFALKSQAEFRTNLESASPCNSFLTSLYQKERLFFMLRYGLVYVEERDKKGQIQLQKHAMRYPQYFATKAIERGLEDGIKKGVIWHTQGSGKTALAFFNIRYLR
;
A
#
# COMPACT_ATOMS: atom_id res chain seq x y z
N MET A 1 17.60 -22.81 22.49
CA MET A 1 16.62 -23.03 21.38
C MET A 1 15.47 -22.03 21.34
N ILE A 2 15.32 -21.11 22.30
CA ILE A 2 14.22 -20.13 22.42
C ILE A 2 14.35 -18.93 21.43
N ARG A 3 15.54 -18.62 20.90
CA ARG A 3 15.78 -17.42 20.06
C ARG A 3 15.26 -17.49 18.60
N LYS A 4 14.80 -18.66 18.11
CA LYS A 4 14.27 -18.80 16.73
C LYS A 4 12.79 -18.41 16.59
N GLU A 5 12.04 -18.26 17.67
CA GLU A 5 10.61 -17.90 17.65
C GLU A 5 10.37 -16.38 17.62
N HIS A 6 11.35 -15.58 18.02
CA HIS A 6 11.27 -14.12 18.02
C HIS A 6 12.02 -13.52 16.84
N ASN A 7 11.39 -13.48 15.69
CA ASN A 7 11.94 -12.94 14.45
C ASN A 7 11.00 -11.87 13.85
N GLU A 8 11.40 -11.26 12.75
CA GLU A 8 10.63 -10.27 12.00
C GLU A 8 9.18 -10.72 11.72
N PHE A 9 9.03 -11.96 11.28
CA PHE A 9 7.74 -12.56 10.97
C PHE A 9 6.78 -12.58 12.17
N THR A 10 7.26 -13.02 13.34
CA THR A 10 6.41 -13.17 14.53
C THR A 10 6.21 -11.88 15.32
N ARG A 11 7.16 -10.94 15.22
CA ARG A 11 7.13 -9.68 15.97
C ARG A 11 6.43 -8.55 15.25
N VAL A 12 6.52 -8.51 13.93
CA VAL A 12 6.01 -7.38 13.14
C VAL A 12 5.04 -7.84 12.06
N GLN A 13 5.41 -8.82 11.23
CA GLN A 13 4.62 -9.18 10.05
C GLN A 13 3.25 -9.78 10.43
N LEU A 14 3.19 -10.77 11.31
CA LEU A 14 1.93 -11.35 11.78
C LEU A 14 1.05 -10.35 12.54
N PRO A 15 1.58 -9.57 13.51
CA PRO A 15 0.82 -8.50 14.14
C PRO A 15 0.26 -7.47 13.14
N ALA A 16 1.06 -7.05 12.15
CA ALA A 16 0.63 -6.13 11.10
C ALA A 16 -0.50 -6.71 10.24
N ALA A 17 -0.41 -7.97 9.83
CA ALA A 17 -1.48 -8.64 9.10
C ALA A 17 -2.77 -8.72 9.92
N LEU A 18 -2.69 -9.13 11.20
CA LEU A 18 -3.83 -9.15 12.11
C LEU A 18 -4.39 -7.75 12.36
N HIS A 19 -3.54 -6.73 12.37
CA HIS A 19 -4.01 -5.35 12.51
C HIS A 19 -4.77 -4.87 11.27
N LEU A 20 -4.35 -5.26 10.07
CA LEU A 20 -5.08 -4.95 8.83
C LEU A 20 -6.49 -5.58 8.83
N THR A 21 -6.67 -6.76 9.43
CA THR A 21 -8.02 -7.34 9.56
C THR A 21 -8.93 -6.48 10.46
N ARG A 22 -8.39 -5.79 11.47
CA ARG A 22 -9.14 -4.82 12.29
C ARG A 22 -9.57 -3.59 11.49
N LEU A 23 -8.85 -3.27 10.40
CA LEU A 23 -9.21 -2.23 9.45
C LEU A 23 -10.21 -2.71 8.39
N GLY A 24 -10.70 -3.97 8.51
CA GLY A 24 -11.71 -4.53 7.63
C GLY A 24 -11.18 -5.19 6.35
N TYR A 25 -9.89 -5.55 6.32
CA TYR A 25 -9.34 -6.38 5.23
C TYR A 25 -9.60 -7.86 5.52
N ASP A 26 -10.05 -8.59 4.52
CA ASP A 26 -10.22 -10.04 4.60
C ASP A 26 -8.86 -10.73 4.41
N TYR A 27 -8.52 -11.64 5.31
CA TYR A 27 -7.31 -12.42 5.22
C TYR A 27 -7.48 -13.58 4.23
N LEU A 28 -6.59 -13.70 3.26
CA LEU A 28 -6.51 -14.83 2.35
C LEU A 28 -5.33 -15.74 2.74
N SER A 29 -5.65 -17.00 2.99
CA SER A 29 -4.64 -18.04 3.24
C SER A 29 -3.76 -18.25 2.01
N ALA A 30 -2.45 -18.46 2.22
CA ALA A 30 -1.53 -18.85 1.15
C ALA A 30 -1.95 -20.15 0.44
N THR A 31 -2.79 -20.96 1.08
CA THR A 31 -3.32 -22.22 0.53
C THR A 31 -4.68 -22.08 -0.13
N SER A 32 -5.28 -20.88 -0.13
CA SER A 32 -6.56 -20.65 -0.78
C SER A 32 -6.47 -20.79 -2.30
N GLU A 33 -7.60 -21.13 -2.92
CA GLU A 33 -7.67 -21.28 -4.39
C GLU A 33 -7.43 -19.95 -5.10
N GLU A 34 -7.83 -18.83 -4.50
CA GLU A 34 -7.59 -17.49 -5.03
C GLU A 34 -6.09 -17.20 -5.17
N ILE A 35 -5.30 -17.56 -4.16
CA ILE A 35 -3.84 -17.37 -4.17
C ILE A 35 -3.16 -18.35 -5.10
N LYS A 36 -3.59 -19.63 -5.14
CA LYS A 36 -2.99 -20.66 -6.00
C LYS A 36 -3.22 -20.37 -7.49
N ASN A 37 -4.40 -19.89 -7.85
CA ASN A 37 -4.80 -19.64 -9.24
C ASN A 37 -4.59 -18.20 -9.71
N ARG A 38 -3.72 -17.44 -9.04
CA ARG A 38 -3.38 -16.06 -9.44
C ARG A 38 -2.51 -16.00 -10.70
N ASP A 39 -2.43 -14.85 -11.33
CA ASP A 39 -1.35 -14.57 -12.28
C ASP A 39 -0.02 -14.36 -11.53
N TYR A 40 0.93 -15.26 -11.66
CA TYR A 40 2.20 -15.22 -10.94
C TYR A 40 3.09 -14.04 -11.32
N SER A 41 2.92 -13.45 -12.51
CA SER A 41 3.74 -12.32 -12.97
C SER A 41 3.28 -10.97 -12.41
N THR A 42 2.01 -10.87 -12.03
CA THR A 42 1.40 -9.65 -11.50
C THR A 42 0.86 -9.81 -10.09
N ASN A 43 0.68 -11.05 -9.62
CA ASN A 43 -0.09 -11.41 -8.42
C ASN A 43 -1.58 -11.04 -8.48
N ILE A 44 -2.17 -10.78 -9.65
CA ILE A 44 -3.62 -10.56 -9.77
C ILE A 44 -4.37 -11.84 -9.37
N LEU A 45 -5.32 -11.72 -8.43
CA LEU A 45 -6.22 -12.79 -8.00
C LEU A 45 -7.35 -12.94 -9.02
N LEU A 46 -7.13 -13.80 -10.02
CA LEU A 46 -7.98 -13.88 -11.22
C LEU A 46 -9.46 -14.11 -10.91
N SER A 47 -9.78 -15.01 -9.98
CA SER A 47 -11.16 -15.34 -9.62
C SER A 47 -11.90 -14.15 -8.97
N ILE A 48 -11.22 -13.42 -8.08
CA ILE A 48 -11.77 -12.24 -7.41
C ILE A 48 -11.90 -11.10 -8.43
N PHE A 49 -10.86 -10.86 -9.22
CA PHE A 49 -10.86 -9.78 -10.20
C PHE A 49 -11.94 -9.99 -11.27
N LYS A 50 -12.06 -11.20 -11.82
CA LYS A 50 -13.11 -11.56 -12.78
C LYS A 50 -14.52 -11.34 -12.21
N ARG A 51 -14.77 -11.81 -10.98
CA ARG A 51 -16.06 -11.62 -10.31
C ARG A 51 -16.41 -10.15 -10.15
N GLN A 52 -15.47 -9.33 -9.65
CA GLN A 52 -15.72 -7.90 -9.46
C GLN A 52 -15.86 -7.15 -10.78
N PHE A 53 -15.03 -7.48 -11.78
CA PHE A 53 -15.16 -6.91 -13.11
C PHE A 53 -16.55 -7.13 -13.70
N LEU A 54 -17.06 -8.37 -13.67
CA LEU A 54 -18.39 -8.70 -14.17
C LEU A 54 -19.53 -8.08 -13.33
N THR A 55 -19.29 -7.89 -12.03
CA THR A 55 -20.26 -7.23 -11.15
C THR A 55 -20.40 -5.75 -11.51
N PHE A 56 -19.30 -5.04 -11.71
CA PHE A 56 -19.33 -3.62 -12.07
C PHE A 56 -19.75 -3.38 -13.51
N ASN A 57 -19.49 -4.33 -14.40
CA ASN A 57 -19.76 -4.24 -15.83
C ASN A 57 -20.76 -5.33 -16.24
N ASN A 58 -22.00 -5.21 -15.78
CA ASN A 58 -23.06 -6.22 -15.98
C ASN A 58 -23.42 -6.51 -17.46
N TYR A 59 -22.95 -5.64 -18.37
CA TYR A 59 -23.06 -5.81 -19.82
C TYR A 59 -21.89 -6.59 -20.42
N ALA A 60 -20.82 -6.81 -19.68
CA ALA A 60 -19.63 -7.50 -20.16
C ALA A 60 -19.77 -9.02 -20.04
N SER A 61 -19.18 -9.73 -20.99
CA SER A 61 -19.06 -11.18 -20.99
C SER A 61 -17.75 -11.65 -20.38
N GLU A 62 -17.61 -12.95 -20.16
CA GLU A 62 -16.33 -13.55 -19.77
C GLU A 62 -15.24 -13.34 -20.83
N ALA A 63 -15.61 -13.36 -22.14
CA ALA A 63 -14.67 -13.08 -23.21
C ALA A 63 -14.17 -11.62 -23.18
N ASP A 64 -15.00 -10.69 -22.73
CA ASP A 64 -14.59 -9.30 -22.51
C ASP A 64 -13.58 -9.21 -21.36
N PHE A 65 -13.81 -9.92 -20.27
CA PHE A 65 -12.85 -9.99 -19.16
C PHE A 65 -11.49 -10.54 -19.62
N GLU A 66 -11.47 -11.66 -20.36
CA GLU A 66 -10.21 -12.27 -20.83
C GLU A 66 -9.43 -11.29 -21.73
N ARG A 67 -10.14 -10.59 -22.64
CA ARG A 67 -9.52 -9.56 -23.48
C ARG A 67 -8.97 -8.40 -22.65
N GLU A 68 -9.72 -7.91 -21.65
CA GLU A 68 -9.29 -6.82 -20.80
C GLU A 68 -8.13 -7.23 -19.90
N PHE A 69 -8.12 -8.45 -19.40
CA PHE A 69 -6.99 -8.97 -18.63
C PHE A 69 -5.70 -8.99 -19.47
N GLU A 70 -5.75 -9.42 -20.72
CA GLU A 70 -4.58 -9.38 -21.61
C GLU A 70 -4.16 -7.93 -21.94
N ASN A 71 -5.10 -7.01 -22.12
CA ASN A 71 -4.79 -5.59 -22.30
C ASN A 71 -4.05 -5.02 -21.07
N ILE A 72 -4.54 -5.35 -19.87
CA ILE A 72 -3.85 -4.95 -18.61
C ILE A 72 -2.44 -5.50 -18.56
N ARG A 73 -2.22 -6.78 -18.89
CA ARG A 73 -0.90 -7.39 -18.89
C ARG A 73 0.06 -6.69 -19.85
N LEU A 74 -0.41 -6.31 -21.05
CA LEU A 74 0.37 -5.57 -22.04
C LEU A 74 0.72 -4.16 -21.55
N GLU A 75 -0.21 -3.46 -20.92
CA GLU A 75 0.06 -2.15 -20.31
C GLU A 75 1.07 -2.22 -19.17
N LEU A 76 0.97 -3.26 -18.34
CA LEU A 76 1.92 -3.47 -17.24
C LEU A 76 3.34 -3.79 -17.72
N GLU A 77 3.56 -4.12 -18.99
CA GLU A 77 4.90 -4.27 -19.58
C GLU A 77 5.52 -2.95 -20.05
N GLN A 78 4.74 -1.88 -20.15
CA GLN A 78 5.22 -0.61 -20.64
C GLN A 78 6.26 0.01 -19.69
N ASP A 79 7.20 0.75 -20.28
CA ASP A 79 8.23 1.47 -19.52
C ASP A 79 7.72 2.85 -19.13
N ASP A 80 6.68 2.89 -18.30
CA ASP A 80 5.95 4.11 -17.90
C ASP A 80 5.65 4.18 -16.40
N ILE A 81 6.34 3.37 -15.58
CA ILE A 81 6.12 3.25 -14.12
C ILE A 81 4.65 3.02 -13.72
N GLY A 82 3.89 2.34 -14.60
CA GLY A 82 2.48 2.00 -14.39
C GLY A 82 1.51 3.14 -14.68
N CYS A 83 1.91 4.16 -15.45
CA CYS A 83 1.04 5.30 -15.80
C CYS A 83 -0.16 4.87 -16.63
N SER A 84 0.02 3.99 -17.60
CA SER A 84 -1.07 3.47 -18.45
C SER A 84 -2.08 2.70 -17.62
N PHE A 85 -1.64 1.81 -16.74
CA PHE A 85 -2.51 1.08 -15.83
C PHE A 85 -3.24 2.02 -14.85
N PHE A 86 -2.51 3.00 -14.27
CA PHE A 86 -3.11 4.00 -13.39
C PHE A 86 -4.23 4.76 -14.12
N ASN A 87 -4.01 5.22 -15.34
CA ASN A 87 -5.02 5.91 -16.11
C ASN A 87 -6.21 5.01 -16.43
N ARG A 88 -5.99 3.72 -16.72
CA ARG A 88 -7.05 2.74 -16.96
C ARG A 88 -7.99 2.60 -15.77
N ILE A 89 -7.45 2.38 -14.56
CA ILE A 89 -8.28 2.20 -13.36
C ILE A 89 -8.99 3.49 -12.90
N HIS A 90 -8.64 4.65 -13.47
CA HIS A 90 -9.23 5.96 -13.18
C HIS A 90 -10.02 6.55 -14.35
N ALA A 91 -10.19 5.80 -15.44
CA ALA A 91 -10.89 6.30 -16.60
C ALA A 91 -12.40 6.46 -16.30
N ASP A 92 -12.97 7.58 -16.72
CA ASP A 92 -14.41 7.87 -16.59
C ASP A 92 -15.26 7.13 -17.65
N SER A 93 -14.62 6.46 -18.59
CA SER A 93 -15.28 5.71 -19.68
C SER A 93 -14.61 4.36 -19.87
N GLY A 94 -15.37 3.41 -20.44
CA GLY A 94 -14.92 2.03 -20.62
C GLY A 94 -15.37 1.12 -19.47
N TYR A 95 -14.54 0.15 -19.10
CA TYR A 95 -14.85 -0.78 -18.01
C TYR A 95 -14.45 -0.22 -16.65
N THR A 96 -15.26 -0.49 -15.65
CA THR A 96 -14.99 -0.16 -14.24
C THR A 96 -14.24 -1.30 -13.58
N TYR A 97 -13.08 -1.01 -12.99
CA TYR A 97 -12.24 -1.96 -12.25
C TYR A 97 -12.31 -1.74 -10.74
N ILE A 98 -12.56 -0.51 -10.34
CA ILE A 98 -12.68 -0.06 -8.95
C ILE A 98 -13.87 0.91 -8.91
N ASN A 99 -14.79 0.69 -7.99
CA ASN A 99 -15.85 1.65 -7.74
C ASN A 99 -15.31 2.75 -6.81
N TRP A 100 -14.84 3.83 -7.42
CA TRP A 100 -14.25 4.95 -6.70
C TRP A 100 -15.27 5.80 -5.93
N ASP A 101 -16.54 5.71 -6.26
CA ASP A 101 -17.61 6.51 -5.66
C ASP A 101 -18.30 5.79 -4.49
N ASN A 102 -18.23 4.47 -4.47
CA ASN A 102 -18.75 3.67 -3.37
C ASN A 102 -17.69 2.63 -2.91
N ILE A 103 -17.01 2.94 -1.80
CA ILE A 103 -15.93 2.10 -1.27
C ILE A 103 -16.43 0.72 -0.84
N GLU A 104 -17.67 0.63 -0.32
CA GLU A 104 -18.24 -0.60 0.23
C GLU A 104 -18.55 -1.65 -0.85
N GLU A 105 -18.64 -1.26 -2.12
CA GLU A 105 -18.82 -2.19 -3.24
C GLU A 105 -17.52 -2.88 -3.65
N ASN A 106 -16.38 -2.41 -3.16
CA ASN A 106 -15.09 -3.02 -3.44
C ASN A 106 -14.72 -4.08 -2.38
N THR A 107 -13.96 -5.07 -2.81
CA THR A 107 -13.39 -6.07 -1.89
C THR A 107 -11.97 -5.71 -1.52
N PHE A 108 -11.63 -5.87 -0.25
CA PHE A 108 -10.31 -5.58 0.30
C PHE A 108 -9.74 -6.83 0.94
N HIS A 109 -8.60 -7.31 0.43
CA HIS A 109 -7.97 -8.50 0.96
C HIS A 109 -6.49 -8.25 1.29
N ILE A 110 -5.97 -9.06 2.18
CA ILE A 110 -4.53 -9.17 2.43
C ILE A 110 -4.10 -10.62 2.36
N ALA A 111 -2.86 -10.84 1.94
CA ALA A 111 -2.23 -12.14 2.03
C ALA A 111 -0.75 -11.99 2.38
N LEU A 112 -0.23 -12.99 3.11
CA LEU A 112 1.16 -13.05 3.52
C LEU A 112 2.02 -13.72 2.45
N GLU A 113 3.19 -13.17 2.22
CA GLU A 113 4.26 -13.79 1.44
C GLU A 113 3.83 -14.30 0.06
N VAL A 114 3.02 -13.54 -0.67
CA VAL A 114 2.56 -13.90 -2.02
C VAL A 114 3.69 -13.68 -3.02
N THR A 115 4.29 -14.76 -3.50
CA THR A 115 5.41 -14.70 -4.43
C THR A 115 4.97 -14.20 -5.80
N CYS A 116 5.63 -13.14 -6.29
CA CYS A 116 5.63 -12.74 -7.69
C CYS A 116 6.79 -13.46 -8.40
N GLN A 117 6.53 -14.10 -9.52
CA GLN A 117 7.51 -14.91 -10.22
C GLN A 117 7.59 -14.51 -11.69
N ASN A 118 8.81 -14.35 -12.20
CA ASN A 118 9.08 -14.18 -13.61
C ASN A 118 10.31 -15.00 -14.03
N GLY A 119 10.07 -16.15 -14.64
CA GLY A 119 11.11 -17.12 -14.95
C GLY A 119 11.70 -17.74 -13.67
N GLU A 120 13.01 -17.68 -13.53
CA GLU A 120 13.74 -18.19 -12.36
C GLU A 120 13.86 -17.17 -11.21
N GLU A 121 13.46 -15.91 -11.45
CA GLU A 121 13.50 -14.87 -10.43
C GLU A 121 12.15 -14.76 -9.72
N GLU A 122 12.23 -14.59 -8.41
CA GLU A 122 11.06 -14.40 -7.56
C GLU A 122 11.26 -13.23 -6.59
N PHE A 123 10.16 -12.57 -6.28
CA PHE A 123 10.06 -11.58 -5.24
C PHE A 123 8.82 -11.85 -4.40
N ARG A 124 8.96 -11.77 -3.10
CA ARG A 124 7.91 -12.11 -2.14
C ARG A 124 7.74 -10.98 -1.16
N PRO A 125 6.73 -10.09 -1.36
CA PRO A 125 6.35 -9.09 -0.38
C PRO A 125 5.93 -9.72 0.95
N ASP A 126 6.22 -9.07 2.07
CA ASP A 126 5.81 -9.57 3.39
C ASP A 126 4.28 -9.61 3.51
N ILE A 127 3.58 -8.55 3.10
CA ILE A 127 2.11 -8.47 3.06
C ILE A 127 1.70 -7.81 1.74
N THR A 128 0.87 -8.48 0.96
CA THR A 128 0.26 -7.88 -0.24
C THR A 128 -1.18 -7.44 0.06
N VAL A 129 -1.54 -6.24 -0.38
CA VAL A 129 -2.87 -5.65 -0.22
C VAL A 129 -3.57 -5.62 -1.56
N PHE A 130 -4.74 -6.23 -1.62
CA PHE A 130 -5.54 -6.34 -2.83
C PHE A 130 -6.83 -5.53 -2.71
N ILE A 131 -7.18 -4.84 -3.79
CA ILE A 131 -8.51 -4.26 -4.00
C ILE A 131 -9.09 -4.89 -5.24
N ASN A 132 -10.25 -5.52 -5.11
CA ASN A 132 -10.91 -6.26 -6.21
C ASN A 132 -10.00 -7.30 -6.88
N GLY A 133 -9.09 -7.91 -6.12
CA GLY A 133 -8.13 -8.88 -6.62
C GLY A 133 -6.88 -8.27 -7.30
N LEU A 134 -6.79 -6.95 -7.42
CA LEU A 134 -5.63 -6.24 -7.93
C LEU A 134 -4.63 -5.93 -6.79
N PRO A 135 -3.35 -6.30 -6.88
CA PRO A 135 -2.34 -6.07 -5.84
C PRO A 135 -1.84 -4.62 -5.89
N LEU A 136 -2.67 -3.68 -5.43
CA LEU A 136 -2.39 -2.25 -5.57
C LEU A 136 -1.40 -1.72 -4.55
N SER A 137 -1.13 -2.49 -3.49
CA SER A 137 -0.13 -2.10 -2.49
C SER A 137 0.54 -3.33 -1.88
N TYR A 138 1.75 -3.14 -1.36
CA TYR A 138 2.37 -4.11 -0.48
C TYR A 138 3.11 -3.43 0.67
N ILE A 139 3.39 -4.20 1.72
CA ILE A 139 4.03 -3.74 2.94
C ILE A 139 5.23 -4.64 3.20
N GLU A 140 6.39 -4.02 3.38
CA GLU A 140 7.62 -4.65 3.85
C GLU A 140 7.85 -4.27 5.31
N VAL A 141 8.10 -5.23 6.15
CA VAL A 141 8.37 -4.99 7.55
C VAL A 141 9.78 -5.43 7.91
N LYS A 142 10.35 -4.79 8.90
CA LYS A 142 11.67 -5.13 9.44
C LYS A 142 11.62 -5.21 10.95
N GLN A 143 12.42 -6.09 11.50
CA GLN A 143 12.58 -6.15 12.95
C GLN A 143 13.29 -4.87 13.42
N PRO A 144 12.85 -4.26 14.53
CA PRO A 144 13.62 -3.23 15.22
C PRO A 144 15.06 -3.71 15.45
N ASP A 145 16.01 -2.83 15.30
CA ASP A 145 17.46 -3.11 15.52
C ASP A 145 18.08 -4.14 14.57
N ALA A 146 17.40 -4.54 13.52
CA ALA A 146 18.00 -5.37 12.49
C ALA A 146 19.11 -4.62 11.77
N ILE A 147 20.35 -5.12 11.87
CA ILE A 147 21.50 -4.59 11.12
C ILE A 147 21.87 -5.60 10.04
N ARG A 148 21.87 -5.15 8.78
CA ARG A 148 22.36 -5.91 7.62
C ARG A 148 23.44 -5.07 6.93
N ASP A 149 24.61 -5.66 6.69
CA ASP A 149 25.73 -5.00 5.99
C ASP A 149 26.08 -3.61 6.56
N GLY A 150 26.02 -3.49 7.91
CA GLY A 150 26.29 -2.23 8.62
C GLY A 150 25.21 -1.17 8.50
N LYS A 151 24.05 -1.48 7.91
CA LYS A 151 22.89 -0.59 7.78
C LYS A 151 21.73 -1.08 8.65
N THR A 152 20.90 -0.15 9.13
CA THR A 152 19.61 -0.52 9.74
C THR A 152 18.71 -1.25 8.75
N GLY A 153 17.83 -2.12 9.24
CA GLY A 153 16.93 -2.92 8.41
C GLY A 153 16.12 -2.08 7.43
N ILE A 154 15.60 -0.92 7.87
CA ILE A 154 14.82 -0.02 7.02
C ILE A 154 15.66 0.65 5.92
N ASN A 155 16.92 1.02 6.19
CA ASN A 155 17.82 1.56 5.17
C ASN A 155 18.21 0.52 4.13
N SER A 156 18.42 -0.72 4.56
CA SER A 156 18.66 -1.85 3.65
C SER A 156 17.45 -2.11 2.76
N GLU A 157 16.23 -2.07 3.32
CA GLU A 157 15.01 -2.27 2.55
C GLU A 157 14.73 -1.15 1.54
N LYS A 158 15.06 0.09 1.89
CA LYS A 158 15.02 1.22 0.96
C LYS A 158 15.88 0.98 -0.28
N GLU A 159 17.11 0.51 -0.10
CA GLU A 159 17.99 0.20 -1.23
C GLU A 159 17.45 -0.99 -2.05
N ARG A 160 16.95 -2.03 -1.39
CA ARG A 160 16.32 -3.18 -2.06
C ARG A 160 15.10 -2.77 -2.88
N THR A 161 14.25 -1.90 -2.34
CA THR A 161 13.06 -1.38 -3.03
C THR A 161 13.46 -0.66 -4.32
N LYS A 162 14.51 0.17 -4.30
CA LYS A 162 15.02 0.83 -5.50
C LYS A 162 15.51 -0.18 -6.55
N LEU A 163 16.31 -1.16 -6.12
CA LEU A 163 16.80 -2.22 -7.01
C LEU A 163 15.66 -3.04 -7.64
N ARG A 164 14.56 -3.27 -6.89
CA ARG A 164 13.36 -3.94 -7.43
C ARG A 164 12.71 -3.11 -8.54
N PHE A 165 12.64 -1.79 -8.40
CA PHE A 165 12.08 -0.92 -9.44
C PHE A 165 12.92 -0.92 -10.72
N GLU A 166 14.22 -1.08 -10.59
CA GLU A 166 15.15 -1.17 -11.73
C GLU A 166 15.11 -2.54 -12.41
N ASN A 167 14.63 -3.59 -11.72
CA ASN A 167 14.57 -4.94 -12.28
C ASN A 167 13.38 -5.10 -13.22
N LYS A 168 13.68 -5.11 -14.54
CA LYS A 168 12.67 -5.24 -15.60
C LYS A 168 11.87 -6.54 -15.55
N LYS A 169 12.37 -7.59 -14.91
CA LYS A 169 11.64 -8.86 -14.76
C LYS A 169 10.41 -8.72 -13.85
N PHE A 170 10.45 -7.78 -12.90
CA PHE A 170 9.29 -7.49 -12.05
C PHE A 170 8.48 -6.28 -12.51
N ARG A 171 8.68 -5.83 -13.76
CA ARG A 171 8.02 -4.63 -14.30
C ARG A 171 6.51 -4.69 -14.15
N ARG A 172 5.87 -5.80 -14.54
CA ARG A 172 4.42 -5.96 -14.41
C ARG A 172 3.93 -5.76 -12.98
N PHE A 173 4.59 -6.40 -12.01
CA PHE A 173 4.26 -6.26 -10.59
C PHE A 173 4.57 -4.85 -10.06
N ASN A 174 5.68 -4.25 -10.48
CA ASN A 174 6.01 -2.88 -10.10
C ASN A 174 5.01 -1.87 -10.67
N ASN A 175 4.54 -2.08 -11.91
CA ASN A 175 3.61 -1.17 -12.56
C ASN A 175 2.18 -1.28 -12.00
N ILE A 176 1.73 -2.47 -11.61
CA ILE A 176 0.40 -2.62 -10.98
C ILE A 176 0.38 -2.10 -9.55
N THR A 177 1.47 -2.21 -8.83
CA THR A 177 1.58 -1.72 -7.45
C THR A 177 1.63 -0.19 -7.43
N GLN A 178 0.68 0.42 -6.75
CA GLN A 178 0.56 1.88 -6.71
C GLN A 178 1.23 2.50 -5.50
N LEU A 179 1.20 1.81 -4.35
CA LEU A 179 1.73 2.30 -3.09
C LEU A 179 2.48 1.18 -2.36
N ILE A 180 3.62 1.53 -1.76
CA ILE A 180 4.47 0.61 -1.02
C ILE A 180 4.72 1.20 0.35
N ALA A 181 4.54 0.39 1.39
CA ALA A 181 4.86 0.75 2.76
C ALA A 181 6.06 -0.05 3.28
N ILE A 182 6.85 0.57 4.13
CA ILE A 182 7.99 -0.05 4.80
C ILE A 182 7.96 0.36 6.26
N SER A 183 8.11 -0.59 7.18
CA SER A 183 8.15 -0.29 8.63
C SER A 183 9.20 -1.14 9.32
N ASP A 184 9.97 -0.54 10.24
CA ASP A 184 10.84 -1.24 11.18
C ASP A 184 10.25 -1.32 12.60
N ASN A 185 8.96 -0.98 12.72
CA ASN A 185 8.24 -0.96 13.99
C ASN A 185 8.87 -0.07 15.08
N LEU A 186 9.66 0.93 14.67
CA LEU A 186 10.17 1.96 15.57
C LEU A 186 9.35 3.25 15.41
N PRO A 187 9.18 4.04 16.47
CA PRO A 187 8.59 5.36 16.34
C PRO A 187 9.52 6.27 15.54
N TYR A 188 8.94 7.17 14.75
CA TYR A 188 9.72 8.19 14.07
C TYR A 188 10.20 9.22 15.08
N ASP A 189 11.52 9.47 15.11
CA ASP A 189 12.16 10.43 16.00
C ASP A 189 13.07 11.38 15.21
N ASP A 190 12.61 12.62 15.04
CA ASP A 190 13.35 13.69 14.35
C ASP A 190 14.64 14.09 15.09
N SER A 191 14.71 13.86 16.42
CA SER A 191 15.81 14.33 17.25
C SER A 191 17.11 13.54 17.06
N GLN A 192 17.01 12.32 16.53
CA GLN A 192 18.17 11.42 16.37
C GLN A 192 18.96 11.63 15.08
N GLY A 193 18.54 12.53 14.19
CA GLY A 193 19.22 12.81 12.94
C GLY A 193 19.29 11.62 11.95
N GLN A 194 18.63 10.52 12.24
CA GLN A 194 18.55 9.37 11.35
C GLN A 194 17.52 9.64 10.25
N GLN A 195 17.96 9.63 8.99
CA GLN A 195 17.10 9.94 7.84
C GLN A 195 15.99 8.92 7.60
N PHE A 196 16.10 7.70 8.11
CA PHE A 196 15.14 6.63 7.92
C PHE A 196 14.99 5.82 9.21
N GLN A 197 13.94 6.10 9.94
CA GLN A 197 13.52 5.39 11.13
C GLN A 197 11.98 5.38 11.17
N GLY A 198 11.40 4.28 11.60
CA GLY A 198 9.96 4.15 11.72
C GLY A 198 9.29 3.59 10.47
N SER A 199 8.24 4.25 10.01
CA SER A 199 7.43 3.77 8.89
C SER A 199 7.35 4.81 7.78
N PHE A 200 7.47 4.32 6.55
CA PHE A 200 7.47 5.14 5.35
C PHE A 200 6.59 4.52 4.27
N TYR A 201 6.18 5.35 3.32
CA TYR A 201 5.55 4.90 2.08
C TYR A 201 6.19 5.58 0.87
N CYS A 202 6.12 4.90 -0.24
CA CYS A 202 6.58 5.40 -1.54
C CYS A 202 5.74 4.82 -2.66
N SER A 203 5.98 5.30 -3.86
CA SER A 203 5.53 4.68 -5.11
C SER A 203 6.75 4.39 -5.98
N ASN A 204 6.59 3.51 -6.97
CA ASN A 204 7.64 3.19 -7.91
C ASN A 204 8.11 4.44 -8.67
N ALA A 205 9.42 4.50 -8.96
CA ALA A 205 10.02 5.59 -9.71
C ALA A 205 11.31 5.09 -10.38
N TYR A 206 11.66 5.66 -11.54
CA TYR A 206 12.90 5.30 -12.24
C TYR A 206 14.14 5.75 -11.48
N SER A 207 14.10 6.96 -10.96
CA SER A 207 15.21 7.52 -10.19
C SER A 207 14.65 8.40 -9.08
N GLY A 208 15.33 8.41 -7.95
CA GLY A 208 14.98 9.32 -6.88
C GLY A 208 13.67 8.98 -6.17
N THR A 209 13.38 7.69 -5.96
CA THR A 209 12.24 7.25 -5.13
C THR A 209 12.16 8.07 -3.84
N LYS A 210 11.02 8.73 -3.66
CA LYS A 210 10.76 9.58 -2.49
C LYS A 210 10.02 8.76 -1.43
N PHE A 211 10.68 8.55 -0.29
CA PHE A 211 10.09 7.91 0.87
C PHE A 211 9.48 8.99 1.77
N ASN A 212 8.19 8.87 2.03
CA ASN A 212 7.43 9.80 2.84
C ASN A 212 7.03 9.13 4.15
N SER A 213 7.23 9.79 5.29
CA SER A 213 6.62 9.40 6.55
C SER A 213 5.16 9.85 6.58
N PHE A 214 4.30 9.08 7.26
CA PHE A 214 2.94 9.50 7.53
C PHE A 214 2.81 9.78 9.03
N LYS A 215 2.65 11.06 9.39
CA LYS A 215 2.40 11.48 10.77
C LYS A 215 0.91 11.71 10.94
N GLU A 216 0.31 11.02 11.91
CA GLU A 216 -1.10 11.18 12.21
C GLU A 216 -1.36 12.51 12.92
N GLU A 217 -2.40 13.21 12.50
CA GLU A 217 -2.86 14.46 13.14
C GLU A 217 -4.20 14.28 13.87
N GLN A 218 -4.86 13.12 13.66
CA GLN A 218 -6.19 12.84 14.22
C GLN A 218 -6.24 11.47 14.94
N GLU A 219 -5.23 11.15 15.73
CA GLU A 219 -5.05 9.84 16.36
C GLU A 219 -6.31 9.29 17.04
N ARG A 220 -7.02 10.11 17.82
CA ARG A 220 -8.22 9.66 18.53
C ARG A 220 -9.33 9.21 17.60
N GLN A 221 -9.53 9.94 16.50
CA GLN A 221 -10.58 9.66 15.53
C GLN A 221 -10.28 8.39 14.75
N VAL A 222 -9.02 8.18 14.39
CA VAL A 222 -8.57 7.02 13.63
C VAL A 222 -8.58 5.76 14.51
N GLN A 223 -8.15 5.84 15.76
CA GLN A 223 -8.18 4.72 16.71
C GLN A 223 -9.62 4.25 17.01
N SER A 224 -10.60 5.15 17.01
CA SER A 224 -12.00 4.80 17.26
C SER A 224 -12.67 3.97 16.15
N SER A 225 -12.08 3.93 14.95
CA SER A 225 -12.61 3.18 13.81
C SER A 225 -12.13 1.72 13.74
N LEU A 226 -11.23 1.31 14.66
CA LEU A 226 -10.72 -0.05 14.67
C LEU A 226 -11.74 -1.05 15.23
N SER A 227 -11.98 -2.12 14.48
CA SER A 227 -12.73 -3.26 14.99
C SER A 227 -11.92 -4.06 16.02
N SER A 228 -12.62 -4.78 16.89
CA SER A 228 -11.98 -5.69 17.83
C SER A 228 -11.33 -6.86 17.08
N LEU A 229 -10.10 -7.19 17.44
CA LEU A 229 -9.46 -8.40 16.93
C LEU A 229 -10.05 -9.61 17.64
N THR A 230 -10.69 -10.50 16.88
CA THR A 230 -11.32 -11.68 17.43
C THR A 230 -10.33 -12.84 17.60
N GLU A 231 -10.58 -13.72 18.57
CA GLU A 231 -9.76 -14.91 18.77
C GLU A 231 -9.83 -15.86 17.58
N GLU A 232 -10.98 -15.91 16.88
CA GLU A 232 -11.17 -16.69 15.66
C GLU A 232 -10.24 -16.23 14.54
N MET A 233 -10.09 -14.91 14.36
CA MET A 233 -9.18 -14.35 13.35
C MET A 233 -7.72 -14.65 13.70
N ILE A 234 -7.35 -14.50 14.97
CA ILE A 234 -6.00 -14.88 15.44
C ILE A 234 -5.74 -16.35 15.16
N ASP A 235 -6.70 -17.22 15.49
CA ASP A 235 -6.58 -18.67 15.28
C ASP A 235 -6.45 -19.01 13.79
N LEU A 236 -7.26 -18.36 12.94
CA LEU A 236 -7.21 -18.57 11.49
C LEU A 236 -5.81 -18.28 10.95
N VAL A 237 -5.29 -17.09 11.21
CA VAL A 237 -3.98 -16.68 10.71
C VAL A 237 -2.85 -17.53 11.29
N LEU A 238 -2.84 -17.76 12.60
CA LEU A 238 -1.78 -18.55 13.25
C LEU A 238 -1.77 -20.02 12.81
N LYS A 239 -2.93 -20.62 12.54
CA LYS A 239 -3.04 -21.98 11.99
C LYS A 239 -2.53 -22.04 10.56
N ASP A 240 -2.90 -21.08 9.73
CA ASP A 240 -2.48 -21.02 8.33
C ASP A 240 -0.95 -20.99 8.19
N VAL A 241 -0.28 -20.16 9.01
CA VAL A 241 1.18 -20.06 9.02
C VAL A 241 1.89 -21.10 9.90
N ASN A 242 1.16 -22.06 10.46
CA ASN A 242 1.66 -23.09 11.37
C ASN A 242 2.44 -22.52 12.58
N ARG A 243 1.87 -21.49 13.23
CA ARG A 243 2.46 -20.78 14.38
C ARG A 243 1.50 -20.67 15.57
N PHE A 244 0.58 -21.60 15.71
CA PHE A 244 -0.47 -21.55 16.73
C PHE A 244 0.06 -21.41 18.17
N ALA A 245 1.23 -21.96 18.48
CA ALA A 245 1.89 -21.83 19.78
C ALA A 245 2.19 -20.37 20.20
N LEU A 246 2.25 -19.43 19.25
CA LEU A 246 2.45 -18.00 19.57
C LEU A 246 1.27 -17.43 20.36
N LYS A 247 0.08 -17.97 20.19
CA LYS A 247 -1.14 -17.47 20.83
C LYS A 247 -1.02 -17.31 22.35
N SER A 248 -0.29 -18.18 23.01
CA SER A 248 -0.09 -18.18 24.47
C SER A 248 1.09 -17.30 24.93
N GLN A 249 1.85 -16.73 24.00
CA GLN A 249 3.04 -15.94 24.34
C GLN A 249 2.65 -14.49 24.65
N ALA A 250 3.06 -13.99 25.81
CA ALA A 250 2.79 -12.62 26.23
C ALA A 250 3.38 -11.57 25.26
N GLU A 251 4.59 -11.81 24.74
CA GLU A 251 5.23 -10.91 23.78
C GLU A 251 4.40 -10.79 22.48
N PHE A 252 3.86 -11.90 21.96
CA PHE A 252 3.00 -11.86 20.79
C PHE A 252 1.75 -11.01 21.05
N ARG A 253 1.12 -11.19 22.22
CA ARG A 253 -0.06 -10.40 22.61
C ARG A 253 0.24 -8.90 22.71
N THR A 254 1.39 -8.52 23.25
CA THR A 254 1.82 -7.12 23.30
C THR A 254 2.04 -6.54 21.88
N ASN A 255 2.59 -7.33 20.95
CA ASN A 255 2.79 -6.88 19.56
C ASN A 255 1.48 -6.67 18.78
N LEU A 256 0.35 -7.23 19.26
CA LEU A 256 -0.98 -7.00 18.69
C LEU A 256 -1.60 -5.65 19.10
N GLU A 257 -0.98 -4.90 19.99
CA GLU A 257 -1.48 -3.60 20.42
C GLU A 257 -1.57 -2.63 19.24
N SER A 258 -2.70 -1.94 19.12
CA SER A 258 -2.95 -0.98 18.04
C SER A 258 -2.02 0.23 18.08
N ALA A 259 -1.47 0.53 19.24
CA ALA A 259 -0.55 1.64 19.46
C ALA A 259 0.91 1.31 19.14
N SER A 260 1.25 0.06 18.74
CA SER A 260 2.60 -0.23 18.27
C SER A 260 2.92 0.62 17.03
N PRO A 261 4.18 1.03 16.82
CA PRO A 261 4.52 1.97 15.73
C PRO A 261 4.07 1.52 14.35
N CYS A 262 4.27 0.25 14.00
CA CYS A 262 3.82 -0.30 12.73
C CYS A 262 2.29 -0.28 12.63
N ASN A 263 1.56 -0.76 13.66
CA ASN A 263 0.11 -0.80 13.66
C ASN A 263 -0.50 0.61 13.61
N SER A 264 0.05 1.58 14.34
CA SER A 264 -0.37 2.98 14.28
C SER A 264 -0.20 3.57 12.86
N PHE A 265 0.93 3.28 12.21
CA PHE A 265 1.17 3.70 10.84
C PHE A 265 0.16 3.04 9.87
N LEU A 266 -0.10 1.74 10.02
CA LEU A 266 -1.10 1.04 9.21
C LEU A 266 -2.49 1.61 9.42
N THR A 267 -2.88 1.90 10.66
CA THR A 267 -4.14 2.60 10.94
C THR A 267 -4.21 3.94 10.20
N SER A 268 -3.13 4.71 10.24
CA SER A 268 -3.10 6.03 9.61
C SER A 268 -3.16 5.99 8.09
N LEU A 269 -2.47 5.06 7.43
CA LEU A 269 -2.37 5.03 5.97
C LEU A 269 -3.32 4.03 5.31
N TYR A 270 -3.58 2.89 5.96
CA TYR A 270 -4.35 1.77 5.39
C TYR A 270 -5.79 1.68 5.89
N GLN A 271 -6.28 2.62 6.70
CA GLN A 271 -7.73 2.80 6.85
C GLN A 271 -8.34 2.92 5.45
N LYS A 272 -9.39 2.14 5.14
CA LYS A 272 -9.86 1.94 3.75
C LYS A 272 -10.11 3.24 3.02
N GLU A 273 -10.81 4.19 3.63
CA GLU A 273 -11.16 5.48 3.02
C GLU A 273 -9.89 6.30 2.72
N ARG A 274 -8.88 6.21 3.59
CA ARG A 274 -7.64 6.95 3.41
C ARG A 274 -6.76 6.33 2.34
N LEU A 275 -6.59 5.00 2.34
CA LEU A 275 -5.90 4.29 1.27
C LEU A 275 -6.57 4.56 -0.07
N PHE A 276 -7.89 4.50 -0.11
CA PHE A 276 -8.69 4.75 -1.30
C PHE A 276 -8.49 6.18 -1.82
N PHE A 277 -8.54 7.17 -0.92
CA PHE A 277 -8.22 8.56 -1.25
C PHE A 277 -6.80 8.71 -1.80
N MET A 278 -5.81 8.07 -1.17
CA MET A 278 -4.42 8.13 -1.62
C MET A 278 -4.24 7.50 -3.00
N LEU A 279 -4.89 6.38 -3.27
CA LEU A 279 -4.84 5.72 -4.58
C LEU A 279 -5.55 6.55 -5.66
N ARG A 280 -6.70 7.16 -5.36
CA ARG A 280 -7.48 7.94 -6.33
C ARG A 280 -6.89 9.33 -6.58
N TYR A 281 -6.55 10.06 -5.53
CA TYR A 281 -6.19 11.49 -5.61
C TYR A 281 -4.76 11.78 -5.18
N GLY A 282 -4.15 10.92 -4.36
CA GLY A 282 -2.85 11.14 -3.76
C GLY A 282 -1.65 10.72 -4.62
N LEU A 283 -1.88 10.17 -5.81
CA LEU A 283 -0.84 9.79 -6.75
C LEU A 283 -0.92 10.66 -8.00
N VAL A 284 0.23 11.09 -8.50
CA VAL A 284 0.32 11.91 -9.72
C VAL A 284 1.56 11.57 -10.53
N TYR A 285 1.39 11.56 -11.84
CA TYR A 285 2.48 11.43 -12.80
C TYR A 285 2.80 12.81 -13.36
N VAL A 286 4.09 13.16 -13.34
CA VAL A 286 4.61 14.43 -13.85
C VAL A 286 5.85 14.19 -14.70
N GLU A 287 6.01 14.97 -15.75
CA GLU A 287 7.24 15.00 -16.52
C GLU A 287 8.23 15.94 -15.84
N GLU A 288 9.35 15.41 -15.41
CA GLU A 288 10.46 16.17 -14.82
C GLU A 288 11.68 16.09 -15.72
N ARG A 289 12.48 17.15 -15.74
CA ARG A 289 13.80 17.12 -16.41
C ARG A 289 14.82 16.55 -15.44
N ASP A 290 15.54 15.53 -15.89
CA ASP A 290 16.68 15.00 -15.16
C ASP A 290 17.87 15.99 -15.16
N LYS A 291 18.95 15.63 -14.48
CA LYS A 291 20.17 16.45 -14.42
C LYS A 291 20.86 16.64 -15.78
N LYS A 292 20.49 15.82 -16.76
CA LYS A 292 21.01 15.88 -18.15
C LYS A 292 20.06 16.63 -19.08
N GLY A 293 18.92 17.14 -18.56
CA GLY A 293 17.90 17.85 -19.31
C GLY A 293 16.92 16.95 -20.07
N GLN A 294 17.00 15.62 -19.89
CA GLN A 294 16.07 14.67 -20.49
C GLN A 294 14.74 14.67 -19.72
N ILE A 295 13.64 14.68 -20.45
CA ILE A 295 12.31 14.56 -19.86
C ILE A 295 12.10 13.12 -19.44
N GLN A 296 11.75 12.91 -18.17
CA GLN A 296 11.47 11.62 -17.59
C GLN A 296 10.16 11.69 -16.80
N LEU A 297 9.29 10.69 -17.00
CA LEU A 297 8.09 10.54 -16.23
C LEU A 297 8.43 10.17 -14.78
N GLN A 298 7.83 10.86 -13.82
CA GLN A 298 7.99 10.59 -12.39
C GLN A 298 6.63 10.41 -11.75
N LYS A 299 6.54 9.51 -10.79
CA LYS A 299 5.34 9.27 -9.99
C LYS A 299 5.56 9.82 -8.58
N HIS A 300 4.66 10.68 -8.14
CA HIS A 300 4.71 11.28 -6.82
C HIS A 300 3.52 10.83 -5.99
N ALA A 301 3.78 10.55 -4.70
CA ALA A 301 2.74 10.31 -3.72
C ALA A 301 2.53 11.56 -2.84
N MET A 302 1.27 11.88 -2.57
CA MET A 302 0.88 12.96 -1.66
C MET A 302 1.50 12.75 -0.28
N ARG A 303 2.02 13.82 0.30
CA ARG A 303 2.58 13.80 1.67
C ARG A 303 1.49 14.06 2.71
N TYR A 304 1.67 13.57 3.95
CA TYR A 304 0.66 13.73 5.00
C TYR A 304 0.22 15.19 5.25
N PRO A 305 1.10 16.23 5.22
CA PRO A 305 0.63 17.60 5.41
C PRO A 305 -0.27 18.08 4.27
N GLN A 306 -0.06 17.56 3.05
CA GLN A 306 -0.92 17.86 1.91
C GLN A 306 -2.28 17.16 2.06
N TYR A 307 -2.29 15.91 2.51
CA TYR A 307 -3.52 15.17 2.80
C TYR A 307 -4.39 15.93 3.82
N PHE A 308 -3.83 16.26 4.98
CA PHE A 308 -4.60 16.93 6.03
C PHE A 308 -5.04 18.35 5.62
N ALA A 309 -4.20 19.08 4.86
CA ALA A 309 -4.60 20.37 4.31
C ALA A 309 -5.77 20.24 3.32
N THR A 310 -5.74 19.23 2.44
CA THR A 310 -6.84 18.96 1.50
C THR A 310 -8.13 18.63 2.24
N LYS A 311 -8.08 17.76 3.26
CA LYS A 311 -9.25 17.42 4.08
C LYS A 311 -9.74 18.58 4.96
N ALA A 312 -8.87 19.48 5.36
CA ALA A 312 -9.26 20.72 6.06
C ALA A 312 -9.97 21.71 5.13
N ILE A 313 -9.52 21.82 3.87
CA ILE A 313 -10.19 22.65 2.85
C ILE A 313 -11.58 22.09 2.54
N GLU A 314 -11.70 20.77 2.33
CA GLU A 314 -12.97 20.11 2.10
C GLU A 314 -13.98 20.45 3.20
N ARG A 315 -13.63 20.22 4.46
CA ARG A 315 -14.49 20.56 5.61
C ARG A 315 -14.85 22.04 5.64
N GLY A 316 -13.87 22.92 5.40
CA GLY A 316 -14.15 24.36 5.34
C GLY A 316 -15.17 24.72 4.27
N LEU A 317 -15.12 24.08 3.09
CA LEU A 317 -16.10 24.29 2.02
C LEU A 317 -17.48 23.77 2.40
N GLU A 318 -17.55 22.59 3.03
CA GLU A 318 -18.80 22.02 3.55
C GLU A 318 -19.43 22.91 4.62
N ASP A 319 -18.61 23.53 5.47
CA ASP A 319 -19.04 24.52 6.47
C ASP A 319 -19.39 25.91 5.86
N GLY A 320 -19.32 26.05 4.54
CA GLY A 320 -19.66 27.29 3.83
C GLY A 320 -18.58 28.37 3.88
N ILE A 321 -17.36 28.04 4.29
CA ILE A 321 -16.23 28.97 4.34
C ILE A 321 -15.75 29.27 2.92
N LYS A 322 -15.90 30.50 2.47
CA LYS A 322 -15.53 30.94 1.10
C LYS A 322 -14.09 31.43 0.96
N LYS A 323 -13.41 31.73 2.05
CA LYS A 323 -12.03 32.24 2.06
C LYS A 323 -11.28 31.65 3.23
N GLY A 324 -10.07 31.19 2.97
CA GLY A 324 -9.18 30.63 3.99
C GLY A 324 -7.71 30.88 3.66
N VAL A 325 -6.85 30.65 4.61
CA VAL A 325 -5.39 30.73 4.44
C VAL A 325 -4.81 29.37 4.81
N ILE A 326 -4.02 28.81 3.89
CA ILE A 326 -3.27 27.58 4.12
C ILE A 326 -1.84 27.99 4.48
N TRP A 327 -1.46 27.75 5.72
CA TRP A 327 -0.11 28.03 6.20
C TRP A 327 0.76 26.78 6.16
N HIS A 328 1.71 26.75 5.25
CA HIS A 328 2.68 25.69 5.11
C HIS A 328 4.11 26.24 5.11
N THR A 329 5.05 25.51 5.70
CA THR A 329 6.48 25.86 5.69
C THR A 329 7.05 25.86 4.27
N GLN A 330 8.16 26.56 4.08
CA GLN A 330 8.88 26.54 2.81
C GLN A 330 9.35 25.09 2.50
N GLY A 331 9.24 24.66 1.25
CA GLY A 331 9.62 23.30 0.84
C GLY A 331 8.57 22.23 1.15
N SER A 332 7.42 22.54 1.75
CA SER A 332 6.35 21.56 2.04
C SER A 332 5.58 21.06 0.81
N GLY A 333 5.87 21.58 -0.39
CA GLY A 333 5.19 21.16 -1.62
C GLY A 333 3.85 21.86 -1.86
N LYS A 334 3.75 23.18 -1.58
CA LYS A 334 2.53 23.99 -1.80
C LYS A 334 1.98 23.89 -3.23
N THR A 335 2.84 23.86 -4.23
CA THR A 335 2.42 23.73 -5.64
C THR A 335 1.75 22.38 -5.88
N ALA A 336 2.31 21.29 -5.34
CA ALA A 336 1.70 19.96 -5.43
C ALA A 336 0.37 19.92 -4.66
N LEU A 337 0.27 20.60 -3.50
CA LEU A 337 -0.99 20.71 -2.76
C LEU A 337 -2.08 21.38 -3.62
N ALA A 338 -1.76 22.47 -4.30
CA ALA A 338 -2.72 23.15 -5.20
C ALA A 338 -3.20 22.19 -6.30
N PHE A 339 -2.30 21.43 -6.90
CA PHE A 339 -2.64 20.43 -7.91
C PHE A 339 -3.56 19.33 -7.35
N PHE A 340 -3.25 18.76 -6.20
CA PHE A 340 -4.08 17.74 -5.56
C PHE A 340 -5.48 18.27 -5.22
N ASN A 341 -5.57 19.49 -4.72
CA ASN A 341 -6.85 20.12 -4.42
C ASN A 341 -7.70 20.34 -5.68
N ILE A 342 -7.12 20.80 -6.78
CA ILE A 342 -7.84 20.95 -8.05
C ILE A 342 -8.37 19.60 -8.52
N ARG A 343 -7.59 18.53 -8.39
CA ARG A 343 -7.99 17.19 -8.81
C ARG A 343 -9.09 16.60 -7.91
N TYR A 344 -9.06 16.91 -6.62
CA TYR A 344 -10.00 16.36 -5.64
C TYR A 344 -11.31 17.12 -5.56
N LEU A 345 -11.25 18.46 -5.56
CA LEU A 345 -12.40 19.33 -5.30
C LEU A 345 -13.14 19.74 -6.59
N ARG A 346 -12.69 19.28 -7.74
CA ARG A 346 -13.31 19.51 -9.05
C ARG A 346 -14.49 18.57 -9.29
#